data_c8400ba8da0f728b3635183feed1b9a8
#
_entry.id   c8400ba8da0f728b3635183feed1b9a8
#
_cell.length_a   1.000
_cell.length_b   1.000
_cell.length_c   1.000
_cell.angle_alpha   90.00
_cell.angle_beta   90.00
_cell.angle_gamma   90.00
#
_symmetry.space_group_name_H-M   'P 1'
#
loop_
_entity.id
_entity.type
_entity.pdbx_description
1 polymer ?
#
loop_
_entity_poly.entity_id
_entity_poly.type
_entity_poly.pdbx_seq_one_letter_code
_entity_poly.pdbx_strand_id
1 'polypeptide(L)'
;MFKPTVGPIIGHTTTNHARIFLRGKLQDTSLVFAGVRYRRLGEEHWSRGEFVKLTIVRDMSDVIALNELASDTEYEYQAGWFSPMSPVHTVETVQELPLQWPRDIYRFRTQSSKITTPRAYIVGSCRYLRMTAGIPSAPHLGDRIFASIAHLAQRTEPPISATLMTGDQIYVDDLNVIAPDREYKEILSKYRIAFSQPNISKLMSGTPTYMILDDHEIEDNWPANKSKTDDYLYKNAIAAYELYQASHSPAHELLSDGQISRKLEQYWYQFANGDIEWFVTDSRTRRNLSADDRRILDEEQEQALCKWLIHSPARVKFVVTSVMFYPDRKTLGDDAWKAFPEQRLRLLETIRTHRIKNVIFVSGDVHGSLTSRLTHSKDPDFEVHTIVSSPLCNSKLLPYAKASTFILDQPLAKTAAGDYRHELTSQVVSQDNFAHLVVDREHIQVNYHDRDGKPLQTINIPLA
;
A
#
# COMPACT_ATOMS: atom_id res chain seq x y z
N MET A 1 -24.74 15.11 10.86
CA MET A 1 -23.56 14.89 10.01
C MET A 1 -23.93 14.00 8.83
N PHE A 2 -23.22 14.14 7.72
CA PHE A 2 -23.37 13.33 6.50
C PHE A 2 -22.29 12.25 6.47
N LYS A 3 -22.55 11.16 5.74
CA LYS A 3 -21.55 10.11 5.48
C LYS A 3 -20.37 10.67 4.67
N PRO A 4 -19.14 10.17 4.86
CA PRO A 4 -18.03 10.49 3.98
C PRO A 4 -18.34 10.22 2.51
N THR A 5 -17.86 11.06 1.62
CA THR A 5 -17.99 10.87 0.16
C THR A 5 -16.91 9.93 -0.40
N VAL A 6 -15.76 9.83 0.29
CA VAL A 6 -14.73 8.82 0.15
C VAL A 6 -14.26 8.46 1.56
N GLY A 7 -13.99 7.19 1.80
CA GLY A 7 -13.64 6.67 3.11
C GLY A 7 -14.89 6.35 3.97
N PRO A 8 -14.71 6.12 5.29
CA PRO A 8 -13.44 6.24 6.00
C PRO A 8 -12.42 5.21 5.54
N ILE A 9 -11.12 5.56 5.59
CA ILE A 9 -10.00 4.64 5.34
C ILE A 9 -9.17 4.56 6.62
N ILE A 10 -9.01 3.35 7.15
CA ILE A 10 -8.05 3.11 8.24
C ILE A 10 -6.66 3.06 7.62
N GLY A 11 -5.80 3.98 8.02
CA GLY A 11 -4.39 4.05 7.64
C GLY A 11 -3.48 3.44 8.68
N HIS A 12 -2.35 4.10 8.93
CA HIS A 12 -1.36 3.64 9.88
C HIS A 12 -1.97 3.42 11.26
N THR A 13 -1.84 2.18 11.74
CA THR A 13 -2.37 1.74 13.03
C THR A 13 -1.26 1.08 13.83
N THR A 14 -1.13 1.45 15.09
CA THR A 14 -0.15 0.91 16.04
C THR A 14 -0.86 0.27 17.23
N THR A 15 -0.14 0.01 18.30
CA THR A 15 -0.71 -0.49 19.56
C THR A 15 -1.57 0.54 20.28
N ASN A 16 -1.39 1.83 20.00
CA ASN A 16 -2.05 2.93 20.74
C ASN A 16 -2.51 4.10 19.85
N HIS A 17 -2.45 3.94 18.53
CA HIS A 17 -2.75 5.00 17.59
C HIS A 17 -3.41 4.43 16.33
N ALA A 18 -4.31 5.19 15.69
CA ALA A 18 -4.88 4.89 14.38
C ALA A 18 -5.15 6.18 13.61
N ARG A 19 -5.00 6.13 12.28
CA ARG A 19 -5.28 7.22 11.35
C ARG A 19 -6.53 6.90 10.55
N ILE A 20 -7.43 7.87 10.45
CA ILE A 20 -8.68 7.73 9.70
C ILE A 20 -8.77 8.85 8.67
N PHE A 21 -8.59 8.50 7.40
CA PHE A 21 -8.83 9.41 6.29
C PHE A 21 -10.30 9.45 5.95
N LEU A 22 -10.82 10.63 5.67
CA LEU A 22 -12.16 10.80 5.12
C LEU A 22 -12.30 12.07 4.30
N ARG A 23 -13.25 12.06 3.38
CA ARG A 23 -13.58 13.17 2.51
C ARG A 23 -15.03 13.60 2.71
N GLY A 24 -15.25 14.89 2.84
CA GLY A 24 -16.57 15.53 2.82
C GLY A 24 -16.96 16.07 1.44
N LYS A 25 -17.81 17.08 1.45
CA LYS A 25 -18.24 17.80 0.25
C LYS A 25 -18.26 19.28 0.54
N LEU A 26 -17.86 20.09 -0.43
CA LEU A 26 -18.03 21.55 -0.35
C LEU A 26 -19.51 21.88 -0.23
N GLN A 27 -19.82 22.78 0.69
CA GLN A 27 -21.14 23.39 0.87
C GLN A 27 -21.06 24.91 0.54
N ASP A 28 -22.17 25.53 0.38
CA ASP A 28 -22.27 27.00 0.15
C ASP A 28 -21.67 27.81 1.29
N THR A 29 -21.56 27.24 2.47
CA THR A 29 -20.88 27.80 3.63
C THR A 29 -19.36 27.58 3.54
N SER A 30 -18.60 28.57 4.01
CA SER A 30 -17.13 28.52 3.94
C SER A 30 -16.46 27.50 4.86
N LEU A 31 -17.20 26.94 5.83
CA LEU A 31 -16.65 26.00 6.82
C LEU A 31 -17.27 24.61 6.67
N VAL A 32 -16.38 23.62 6.56
CA VAL A 32 -16.76 22.21 6.59
C VAL A 32 -15.80 21.47 7.53
N PHE A 33 -16.36 20.64 8.38
CA PHE A 33 -15.60 19.80 9.32
C PHE A 33 -15.88 18.32 9.07
N ALA A 34 -14.85 17.51 9.28
CA ALA A 34 -14.98 16.07 9.42
C ALA A 34 -14.82 15.70 10.89
N GLY A 35 -15.46 14.62 11.29
CA GLY A 35 -15.37 14.13 12.66
C GLY A 35 -15.39 12.61 12.73
N VAL A 36 -14.73 12.07 13.75
CA VAL A 36 -14.73 10.67 14.14
C VAL A 36 -14.99 10.58 15.64
N ARG A 37 -15.85 9.64 16.06
CA ARG A 37 -15.95 9.21 17.45
C ARG A 37 -15.82 7.70 17.52
N TYR A 38 -15.35 7.19 18.64
CA TYR A 38 -15.07 5.77 18.79
C TYR A 38 -15.39 5.27 20.19
N ARG A 39 -15.47 3.96 20.34
CA ARG A 39 -15.58 3.26 21.62
C ARG A 39 -14.97 1.85 21.49
N ARG A 40 -14.59 1.24 22.59
CA ARG A 40 -14.23 -0.18 22.57
C ARG A 40 -15.46 -1.01 22.25
N LEU A 41 -15.26 -2.11 21.54
CA LEU A 41 -16.35 -3.05 21.27
C LEU A 41 -16.99 -3.52 22.57
N GLY A 42 -18.31 -3.37 22.67
CA GLY A 42 -19.09 -3.73 23.85
C GLY A 42 -19.27 -2.59 24.88
N GLU A 43 -18.61 -1.46 24.73
CA GLU A 43 -18.88 -0.28 25.57
C GLU A 43 -20.14 0.46 25.08
N GLU A 44 -20.90 1.02 26.04
CA GLU A 44 -22.13 1.79 25.71
C GLU A 44 -21.80 3.22 25.28
N HIS A 45 -20.78 3.84 25.87
CA HIS A 45 -20.47 5.24 25.71
C HIS A 45 -19.46 5.50 24.60
N TRP A 46 -19.80 6.46 23.75
CA TRP A 46 -18.90 6.98 22.71
C TRP A 46 -17.89 7.96 23.31
N SER A 47 -16.69 7.98 22.75
CA SER A 47 -15.70 9.01 23.03
C SER A 47 -16.25 10.40 22.66
N ARG A 48 -15.63 11.44 23.15
CA ARG A 48 -15.72 12.76 22.58
C ARG A 48 -15.25 12.73 21.12
N GLY A 49 -15.93 13.46 20.22
CA GLY A 49 -15.55 13.46 18.80
C GLY A 49 -14.20 14.17 18.57
N GLU A 50 -13.39 13.58 17.71
CA GLU A 50 -12.19 14.22 17.14
C GLU A 50 -12.56 14.85 15.81
N PHE A 51 -12.14 16.11 15.56
CA PHE A 51 -12.54 16.88 14.40
C PHE A 51 -11.37 17.51 13.66
N VAL A 52 -11.54 17.70 12.36
CA VAL A 52 -10.60 18.42 11.48
C VAL A 52 -11.38 19.31 10.51
N LYS A 53 -10.82 20.47 10.18
CA LYS A 53 -11.37 21.37 9.17
C LYS A 53 -10.98 20.88 7.78
N LEU A 54 -11.97 20.64 6.93
CA LEU A 54 -11.77 20.29 5.53
C LEU A 54 -11.58 21.52 4.66
N THR A 55 -10.70 21.43 3.67
CA THR A 55 -10.37 22.55 2.78
C THR A 55 -10.40 22.14 1.30
N ILE A 56 -10.70 23.10 0.42
CA ILE A 56 -10.74 22.89 -1.03
C ILE A 56 -9.36 22.48 -1.56
N VAL A 57 -8.30 23.06 -1.01
CA VAL A 57 -6.92 22.75 -1.41
C VAL A 57 -6.57 21.26 -1.20
N ARG A 58 -7.21 20.63 -0.20
CA ARG A 58 -7.06 19.19 0.09
C ARG A 58 -8.25 18.38 -0.44
N ASP A 59 -8.90 18.82 -1.48
CA ASP A 59 -10.08 18.17 -2.06
C ASP A 59 -11.17 17.83 -1.03
N MET A 60 -11.38 18.68 -0.03
CA MET A 60 -12.31 18.45 1.08
C MET A 60 -12.02 17.14 1.84
N SER A 61 -10.78 16.72 1.94
CA SER A 61 -10.33 15.53 2.67
C SER A 61 -9.30 15.88 3.73
N ASP A 62 -9.21 15.08 4.76
CA ASP A 62 -8.11 15.11 5.73
C ASP A 62 -8.05 13.80 6.53
N VAL A 63 -7.05 13.68 7.41
CA VAL A 63 -6.80 12.53 8.29
C VAL A 63 -7.01 12.94 9.73
N ILE A 64 -7.80 12.16 10.46
CA ILE A 64 -8.00 12.30 11.90
C ILE A 64 -7.15 11.24 12.59
N ALA A 65 -6.33 11.66 13.54
CA ALA A 65 -5.55 10.79 14.41
C ALA A 65 -6.36 10.42 15.65
N LEU A 66 -6.45 9.13 15.94
CA LEU A 66 -6.95 8.62 17.22
C LEU A 66 -5.76 8.18 18.04
N ASN A 67 -5.58 8.78 19.20
CA ASN A 67 -4.45 8.58 20.09
C ASN A 67 -4.89 7.89 21.39
N GLU A 68 -3.92 7.40 22.17
CA GLU A 68 -4.15 6.78 23.49
C GLU A 68 -5.09 5.56 23.46
N LEU A 69 -5.10 4.85 22.34
CA LEU A 69 -5.85 3.62 22.19
C LEU A 69 -5.22 2.48 23.01
N ALA A 70 -6.03 1.52 23.42
CA ALA A 70 -5.54 0.30 24.05
C ALA A 70 -5.00 -0.68 23.00
N SER A 71 -3.94 -1.39 23.33
CA SER A 71 -3.33 -2.43 22.50
C SER A 71 -4.25 -3.64 22.34
N ASP A 72 -4.18 -4.28 21.17
CA ASP A 72 -4.92 -5.52 20.85
C ASP A 72 -6.43 -5.43 21.08
N THR A 73 -6.98 -4.25 20.82
CA THR A 73 -8.37 -3.90 21.15
C THR A 73 -9.17 -3.60 19.90
N GLU A 74 -10.36 -4.19 19.82
CA GLU A 74 -11.32 -3.89 18.76
C GLU A 74 -12.15 -2.66 19.15
N TYR A 75 -12.24 -1.72 18.22
CA TYR A 75 -12.99 -0.47 18.35
C TYR A 75 -14.12 -0.40 17.34
N GLU A 76 -15.26 0.11 17.79
CA GLU A 76 -16.31 0.64 16.94
C GLU A 76 -16.09 2.14 16.75
N TYR A 77 -16.35 2.64 15.53
CA TYR A 77 -16.28 4.08 15.28
C TYR A 77 -17.36 4.54 14.30
N GLN A 78 -17.70 5.82 14.39
CA GLN A 78 -18.54 6.53 13.45
C GLN A 78 -17.75 7.69 12.86
N ALA A 79 -17.89 7.91 11.56
CA ALA A 79 -17.20 8.96 10.83
C ALA A 79 -18.20 9.75 9.98
N GLY A 80 -18.02 11.06 9.89
CA GLY A 80 -18.90 11.89 9.10
C GLY A 80 -18.36 13.29 8.90
N TRP A 81 -19.07 14.09 8.11
CA TRP A 81 -18.75 15.50 7.88
C TRP A 81 -20.01 16.37 8.01
N PHE A 82 -19.82 17.65 8.23
CA PHE A 82 -20.90 18.62 8.34
C PHE A 82 -20.41 20.03 8.08
N SER A 83 -21.34 20.92 7.83
CA SER A 83 -21.13 22.36 7.75
C SER A 83 -21.96 23.03 8.84
N PRO A 84 -21.34 23.76 9.79
CA PRO A 84 -22.07 24.49 10.81
C PRO A 84 -22.82 25.68 10.20
N MET A 85 -23.96 26.03 10.80
CA MET A 85 -24.76 27.17 10.34
C MET A 85 -24.08 28.53 10.59
N SER A 86 -23.24 28.62 11.60
CA SER A 86 -22.48 29.82 11.93
C SER A 86 -21.05 29.76 11.33
N PRO A 87 -20.55 30.84 10.74
CA PRO A 87 -19.20 30.88 10.16
C PRO A 87 -18.07 31.03 11.19
N VAL A 88 -18.38 31.09 12.48
CA VAL A 88 -17.40 31.42 13.55
C VAL A 88 -16.97 30.19 14.36
N HIS A 89 -17.04 28.98 13.80
CA HIS A 89 -16.62 27.80 14.54
C HIS A 89 -15.14 27.45 14.28
N THR A 90 -14.44 27.07 15.35
CA THR A 90 -13.12 26.43 15.32
C THR A 90 -13.28 24.94 15.59
N VAL A 91 -12.17 24.18 15.51
CA VAL A 91 -12.18 22.74 15.83
C VAL A 91 -12.62 22.52 17.28
N GLU A 92 -12.16 23.35 18.21
CA GLU A 92 -12.49 23.24 19.62
C GLU A 92 -13.98 23.52 19.90
N THR A 93 -14.55 24.52 19.21
CA THR A 93 -15.97 24.88 19.43
C THR A 93 -16.94 23.88 18.78
N VAL A 94 -16.56 23.20 17.71
CA VAL A 94 -17.44 22.18 17.09
C VAL A 94 -17.56 20.91 17.93
N GLN A 95 -16.60 20.63 18.83
CA GLN A 95 -16.69 19.51 19.75
C GLN A 95 -17.87 19.61 20.73
N GLU A 96 -18.33 20.82 21.02
CA GLU A 96 -19.45 21.05 21.94
C GLU A 96 -20.83 21.03 21.24
N LEU A 97 -20.87 20.91 19.91
CA LEU A 97 -22.13 20.91 19.18
C LEU A 97 -22.89 19.59 19.36
N PRO A 98 -24.22 19.63 19.51
CA PRO A 98 -25.06 18.43 19.59
C PRO A 98 -25.23 17.80 18.20
N LEU A 99 -24.19 17.10 17.74
CA LEU A 99 -24.14 16.54 16.40
C LEU A 99 -24.88 15.20 16.32
N GLN A 100 -25.69 15.02 15.28
CA GLN A 100 -26.26 13.72 14.92
C GLN A 100 -25.28 12.99 14.01
N TRP A 101 -24.71 11.90 14.52
CA TRP A 101 -23.74 11.07 13.80
C TRP A 101 -24.42 10.19 12.75
N PRO A 102 -23.73 9.82 11.64
CA PRO A 102 -24.22 8.83 10.71
C PRO A 102 -24.51 7.51 11.40
N ARG A 103 -25.49 6.77 10.89
CA ARG A 103 -25.88 5.46 11.52
C ARG A 103 -24.87 4.34 11.30
N ASP A 104 -23.98 4.47 10.29
CA ASP A 104 -23.01 3.46 10.00
C ASP A 104 -22.00 3.37 11.13
N ILE A 105 -21.76 2.15 11.58
CA ILE A 105 -20.74 1.80 12.57
C ILE A 105 -19.70 0.95 11.86
N TYR A 106 -18.45 1.40 11.90
CA TYR A 106 -17.29 0.71 11.37
C TYR A 106 -16.49 0.09 12.51
N ARG A 107 -15.58 -0.82 12.20
CA ARG A 107 -14.73 -1.46 13.21
C ARG A 107 -13.30 -1.50 12.74
N PHE A 108 -12.36 -1.37 13.65
CA PHE A 108 -10.94 -1.64 13.42
C PHE A 108 -10.33 -2.23 14.70
N ARG A 109 -9.15 -2.83 14.56
CA ARG A 109 -8.39 -3.38 15.68
C ARG A 109 -7.03 -2.73 15.74
N THR A 110 -6.58 -2.32 16.95
CA THR A 110 -5.21 -1.90 17.22
C THR A 110 -4.26 -3.09 17.19
N GLN A 111 -2.99 -2.85 16.89
CA GLN A 111 -1.99 -3.90 16.91
C GLN A 111 -1.79 -4.47 18.32
N SER A 112 -1.43 -5.76 18.38
CA SER A 112 -1.03 -6.40 19.62
C SER A 112 0.41 -6.02 19.98
N SER A 113 0.65 -5.71 21.25
CA SER A 113 2.01 -5.55 21.79
C SER A 113 2.75 -6.88 21.97
N LYS A 114 2.06 -8.02 21.88
CA LYS A 114 2.68 -9.36 21.98
C LYS A 114 3.51 -9.62 20.74
N ILE A 115 4.80 -9.81 20.91
CA ILE A 115 5.78 -9.94 19.82
C ILE A 115 5.51 -11.18 18.96
N THR A 116 5.25 -12.32 19.57
CA THR A 116 5.20 -13.64 18.90
C THR A 116 3.79 -14.09 18.50
N THR A 117 2.81 -13.21 18.47
CA THR A 117 1.46 -13.55 18.01
C THR A 117 1.47 -13.73 16.48
N PRO A 118 0.87 -14.77 15.92
CA PRO A 118 0.72 -14.89 14.47
C PRO A 118 0.01 -13.66 13.88
N ARG A 119 0.43 -13.27 12.67
CA ARG A 119 -0.08 -12.10 11.95
C ARG A 119 -0.53 -12.50 10.55
N ALA A 120 -1.59 -11.90 10.09
CA ALA A 120 -2.03 -12.08 8.72
C ALA A 120 -2.08 -10.76 7.95
N TYR A 121 -1.77 -10.83 6.66
CA TYR A 121 -1.72 -9.68 5.76
C TYR A 121 -2.36 -10.02 4.42
N ILE A 122 -2.94 -9.03 3.76
CA ILE A 122 -3.32 -9.11 2.36
C ILE A 122 -2.33 -8.31 1.52
N VAL A 123 -1.92 -8.84 0.39
CA VAL A 123 -1.06 -8.17 -0.58
C VAL A 123 -1.71 -8.21 -1.95
N GLY A 124 -1.68 -7.08 -2.65
CA GLY A 124 -2.15 -6.99 -4.03
C GLY A 124 -1.79 -5.68 -4.70
N SER A 125 -1.76 -5.68 -6.04
CA SER A 125 -1.44 -4.51 -6.87
C SER A 125 -2.27 -4.51 -8.14
N CYS A 126 -2.10 -3.49 -8.99
CA CYS A 126 -2.65 -3.42 -10.34
C CYS A 126 -4.19 -3.60 -10.33
N ARG A 127 -4.85 -2.59 -9.79
CA ARG A 127 -6.31 -2.53 -9.74
C ARG A 127 -6.84 -1.68 -10.89
N TYR A 128 -7.02 -2.26 -12.06
CA TYR A 128 -7.60 -1.55 -13.19
C TYR A 128 -9.11 -1.38 -13.02
N LEU A 129 -9.56 -0.15 -12.76
CA LEU A 129 -10.96 0.23 -12.80
C LEU A 129 -11.24 0.89 -14.15
N ARG A 130 -11.88 0.14 -15.06
CA ARG A 130 -12.17 0.64 -16.42
C ARG A 130 -13.05 1.89 -16.38
N MET A 131 -12.56 2.96 -16.98
CA MET A 131 -13.28 4.22 -17.16
C MET A 131 -13.64 4.41 -18.63
N THR A 132 -14.76 5.07 -18.91
CA THR A 132 -15.15 5.51 -20.24
C THR A 132 -15.69 6.93 -20.11
N ALA A 133 -14.99 7.90 -20.69
CA ALA A 133 -15.31 9.33 -20.58
C ALA A 133 -15.50 9.77 -19.11
N GLY A 134 -14.60 9.36 -18.21
CA GLY A 134 -14.63 9.70 -16.79
C GLY A 134 -15.71 8.97 -15.97
N ILE A 135 -16.44 8.01 -16.54
CA ILE A 135 -17.47 7.24 -15.85
C ILE A 135 -17.03 5.77 -15.75
N PRO A 136 -17.15 5.13 -14.58
CA PRO A 136 -16.81 3.72 -14.43
C PRO A 136 -17.65 2.83 -15.35
N SER A 137 -16.96 2.06 -16.19
CA SER A 137 -17.56 1.07 -17.08
C SER A 137 -17.41 -0.31 -16.47
N ALA A 138 -18.52 -0.95 -16.08
CA ALA A 138 -18.51 -2.24 -15.36
C ALA A 138 -17.68 -2.21 -14.06
N PRO A 139 -17.94 -1.27 -13.13
CA PRO A 139 -17.10 -1.06 -11.92
C PRO A 139 -17.03 -2.28 -11.02
N HIS A 140 -18.06 -3.15 -11.06
CA HIS A 140 -18.08 -4.42 -10.33
C HIS A 140 -16.89 -5.35 -10.69
N LEU A 141 -16.32 -5.25 -11.89
CA LEU A 141 -15.17 -6.06 -12.27
C LEU A 141 -13.91 -5.64 -11.50
N GLY A 142 -13.68 -4.32 -11.37
CA GLY A 142 -12.52 -3.78 -10.62
C GLY A 142 -12.72 -3.71 -9.11
N ASP A 143 -13.91 -4.04 -8.60
CA ASP A 143 -14.24 -3.97 -7.17
C ASP A 143 -14.60 -5.34 -6.54
N ARG A 144 -14.93 -6.36 -7.35
CA ARG A 144 -15.39 -7.67 -6.88
C ARG A 144 -14.38 -8.38 -5.97
N ILE A 145 -13.11 -8.30 -6.28
CA ILE A 145 -12.04 -8.96 -5.52
C ILE A 145 -12.01 -8.48 -4.06
N PHE A 146 -12.32 -7.21 -3.82
CA PHE A 146 -12.37 -6.66 -2.46
C PHE A 146 -13.52 -7.22 -1.62
N ALA A 147 -14.61 -7.69 -2.25
CA ALA A 147 -15.64 -8.42 -1.53
C ALA A 147 -15.12 -9.76 -1.02
N SER A 148 -14.32 -10.46 -1.83
CA SER A 148 -13.70 -11.73 -1.46
C SER A 148 -12.65 -11.55 -0.36
N ILE A 149 -11.83 -10.50 -0.45
CA ILE A 149 -10.87 -10.14 0.59
C ILE A 149 -11.59 -9.81 1.90
N ALA A 150 -12.63 -8.97 1.86
CA ALA A 150 -13.40 -8.62 3.05
C ALA A 150 -14.10 -9.83 3.68
N HIS A 151 -14.57 -10.78 2.85
CA HIS A 151 -15.14 -12.03 3.32
C HIS A 151 -14.10 -12.95 3.99
N LEU A 152 -12.91 -13.05 3.40
CA LEU A 152 -11.78 -13.77 3.99
C LEU A 152 -11.39 -13.14 5.34
N ALA A 153 -11.26 -11.81 5.39
CA ALA A 153 -10.87 -11.08 6.59
C ALA A 153 -11.82 -11.30 7.79
N GLN A 154 -13.09 -11.62 7.54
CA GLN A 154 -14.08 -11.91 8.60
C GLN A 154 -13.97 -13.33 9.17
N ARG A 155 -13.21 -14.23 8.54
CA ARG A 155 -13.19 -15.67 8.85
C ARG A 155 -11.80 -16.21 9.15
N THR A 156 -10.76 -15.47 8.81
CA THR A 156 -9.39 -15.93 8.99
C THR A 156 -8.92 -15.72 10.42
N GLU A 157 -8.15 -16.70 10.89
CA GLU A 157 -7.38 -16.62 12.12
C GLU A 157 -5.91 -16.89 11.78
N PRO A 158 -5.01 -16.01 12.19
CA PRO A 158 -5.23 -14.76 12.93
C PRO A 158 -5.96 -13.69 12.09
N PRO A 159 -6.56 -12.67 12.73
CA PRO A 159 -7.21 -11.55 12.02
C PRO A 159 -6.24 -10.82 11.10
N ILE A 160 -6.75 -10.28 9.99
CA ILE A 160 -5.95 -9.49 9.06
C ILE A 160 -5.45 -8.22 9.76
N SER A 161 -4.15 -8.12 9.89
CA SER A 161 -3.47 -7.00 10.53
C SER A 161 -3.35 -5.78 9.61
N ALA A 162 -3.17 -6.01 8.31
CA ALA A 162 -3.10 -4.95 7.32
C ALA A 162 -3.31 -5.47 5.88
N THR A 163 -3.68 -4.55 5.01
CA THR A 163 -3.64 -4.70 3.54
C THR A 163 -2.49 -3.87 2.99
N LEU A 164 -1.61 -4.50 2.21
CA LEU A 164 -0.51 -3.87 1.47
C LEU A 164 -0.92 -3.77 0.00
N MET A 165 -1.14 -2.56 -0.48
CA MET A 165 -1.44 -2.26 -1.88
C MET A 165 -0.16 -1.79 -2.56
N THR A 166 0.45 -2.70 -3.35
CA THR A 166 1.82 -2.55 -3.85
C THR A 166 1.88 -1.88 -5.23
N GLY A 167 1.08 -0.81 -5.42
CA GLY A 167 1.09 0.04 -6.61
C GLY A 167 -0.13 -0.15 -7.51
N ASP A 168 -0.34 0.78 -8.44
CA ASP A 168 -1.41 0.80 -9.45
C ASP A 168 -2.81 0.70 -8.86
N GLN A 169 -3.09 1.48 -7.83
CA GLN A 169 -4.43 1.50 -7.24
C GLN A 169 -5.41 2.32 -8.08
N ILE A 170 -4.88 3.21 -8.90
CA ILE A 170 -5.60 3.89 -9.99
C ILE A 170 -4.73 3.90 -11.24
N TYR A 171 -5.39 4.08 -12.39
CA TYR A 171 -4.75 4.26 -13.69
C TYR A 171 -5.09 5.66 -14.19
N VAL A 172 -4.20 6.63 -13.92
CA VAL A 172 -4.36 8.03 -14.34
C VAL A 172 -4.43 8.11 -15.86
N ASP A 173 -3.64 7.32 -16.54
CA ASP A 173 -3.55 7.24 -18.00
C ASP A 173 -4.69 6.42 -18.67
N ASP A 174 -5.54 5.71 -17.89
CA ASP A 174 -6.58 4.80 -18.37
C ASP A 174 -6.09 3.78 -19.44
N LEU A 175 -4.79 3.54 -19.52
CA LEU A 175 -4.13 2.84 -20.62
C LEU A 175 -4.42 3.51 -21.98
N ASN A 176 -4.67 4.81 -21.98
CA ASN A 176 -5.05 5.60 -23.14
C ASN A 176 -3.92 6.53 -23.55
N VAL A 177 -3.17 6.11 -24.54
CA VAL A 177 -2.04 6.89 -25.10
C VAL A 177 -2.47 8.12 -25.93
N ILE A 178 -3.76 8.24 -26.27
CA ILE A 178 -4.26 9.29 -27.16
C ILE A 178 -4.66 10.54 -26.37
N ALA A 179 -5.36 10.36 -25.26
CA ALA A 179 -5.86 11.46 -24.43
C ALA A 179 -5.89 11.03 -22.95
N PRO A 180 -4.72 10.84 -22.31
CA PRO A 180 -4.66 10.55 -20.87
C PRO A 180 -5.13 11.77 -20.09
N ASP A 181 -5.70 11.52 -18.90
CA ASP A 181 -6.02 12.59 -17.97
C ASP A 181 -4.74 13.23 -17.44
N ARG A 182 -4.69 14.56 -17.43
CA ARG A 182 -3.51 15.32 -17.01
C ARG A 182 -3.85 16.42 -16.01
N GLU A 183 -5.11 16.82 -15.99
CA GLU A 183 -5.56 17.88 -15.11
C GLU A 183 -5.77 17.35 -13.68
N TYR A 184 -5.33 18.12 -12.71
CA TYR A 184 -5.46 17.76 -11.29
C TYR A 184 -6.89 17.36 -10.90
N LYS A 185 -7.89 18.06 -11.41
CA LYS A 185 -9.31 17.77 -11.12
C LYS A 185 -9.75 16.42 -11.69
N GLU A 186 -9.24 16.02 -12.83
CA GLU A 186 -9.54 14.74 -13.47
C GLU A 186 -8.92 13.61 -12.66
N ILE A 187 -7.65 13.74 -12.28
CA ILE A 187 -6.93 12.78 -11.45
C ILE A 187 -7.63 12.61 -10.09
N LEU A 188 -7.99 13.71 -9.42
CA LEU A 188 -8.77 13.65 -8.18
C LEU A 188 -10.12 12.96 -8.38
N SER A 189 -10.77 13.15 -9.53
CA SER A 189 -12.03 12.46 -9.84
C SER A 189 -11.85 10.95 -9.91
N LYS A 190 -10.74 10.48 -10.52
CA LYS A 190 -10.40 9.04 -10.56
C LYS A 190 -10.22 8.46 -9.16
N TYR A 191 -9.47 9.13 -8.29
CA TYR A 191 -9.32 8.70 -6.90
C TYR A 191 -10.66 8.61 -6.18
N ARG A 192 -11.50 9.64 -6.30
CA ARG A 192 -12.84 9.64 -5.68
C ARG A 192 -13.68 8.47 -6.14
N ILE A 193 -13.71 8.22 -7.44
CA ILE A 193 -14.46 7.12 -8.04
C ILE A 193 -13.89 5.77 -7.58
N ALA A 194 -12.59 5.59 -7.68
CA ALA A 194 -11.94 4.33 -7.36
C ALA A 194 -12.11 3.94 -5.89
N PHE A 195 -11.92 4.89 -4.97
CA PHE A 195 -11.94 4.62 -3.53
C PHE A 195 -13.35 4.71 -2.92
N SER A 196 -14.36 5.15 -3.67
CA SER A 196 -15.76 5.09 -3.28
C SER A 196 -16.49 3.83 -3.75
N GLN A 197 -15.84 2.93 -4.48
CA GLN A 197 -16.46 1.66 -4.87
C GLN A 197 -16.82 0.84 -3.61
N PRO A 198 -17.99 0.16 -3.58
CA PRO A 198 -18.57 -0.36 -2.34
C PRO A 198 -17.67 -1.34 -1.58
N ASN A 199 -17.02 -2.28 -2.30
CA ASN A 199 -16.27 -3.35 -1.64
C ASN A 199 -14.91 -2.88 -1.13
N ILE A 200 -14.14 -2.11 -1.93
CA ILE A 200 -12.89 -1.53 -1.45
C ILE A 200 -13.13 -0.54 -0.31
N SER A 201 -14.17 0.28 -0.38
CA SER A 201 -14.54 1.19 0.71
C SER A 201 -14.86 0.42 2.00
N LYS A 202 -15.59 -0.70 1.90
CA LYS A 202 -15.88 -1.59 3.04
C LYS A 202 -14.61 -2.21 3.60
N LEU A 203 -13.68 -2.67 2.77
CA LEU A 203 -12.42 -3.25 3.22
C LEU A 203 -11.58 -2.19 3.96
N MET A 204 -11.35 -1.04 3.32
CA MET A 204 -10.51 0.02 3.87
C MET A 204 -11.10 0.68 5.13
N SER A 205 -12.41 0.61 5.32
CA SER A 205 -13.04 1.13 6.55
C SER A 205 -12.81 0.25 7.79
N GLY A 206 -12.31 -0.97 7.62
CA GLY A 206 -12.12 -1.92 8.72
C GLY A 206 -10.70 -2.49 8.84
N THR A 207 -9.87 -2.33 7.81
CA THR A 207 -8.53 -2.93 7.78
C THR A 207 -7.47 -1.86 7.53
N PRO A 208 -6.44 -1.76 8.37
CA PRO A 208 -5.32 -0.86 8.13
C PRO A 208 -4.74 -1.06 6.73
N THR A 209 -4.66 0.02 5.96
CA THR A 209 -4.26 -0.05 4.55
C THR A 209 -3.02 0.80 4.31
N TYR A 210 -1.98 0.17 3.77
CA TYR A 210 -0.72 0.78 3.37
C TYR A 210 -0.57 0.71 1.86
N MET A 211 -0.16 1.81 1.25
CA MET A 211 -0.07 1.95 -0.20
C MET A 211 1.30 2.45 -0.61
N ILE A 212 1.74 2.04 -1.79
CA ILE A 212 2.98 2.49 -2.44
C ILE A 212 2.61 3.05 -3.82
N LEU A 213 3.35 4.06 -4.26
CA LEU A 213 3.27 4.60 -5.61
C LEU A 213 3.86 3.64 -6.63
N ASP A 214 3.18 3.44 -7.75
CA ASP A 214 3.75 2.83 -8.96
C ASP A 214 3.54 3.76 -10.18
N ASP A 215 3.75 3.28 -11.37
CA ASP A 215 3.78 4.13 -12.58
C ASP A 215 2.40 4.63 -12.99
N HIS A 216 1.36 3.81 -12.95
CA HIS A 216 0.02 4.20 -13.37
C HIS A 216 -0.68 5.21 -12.46
N GLU A 217 -0.20 5.46 -11.25
CA GLU A 217 -0.59 6.64 -10.48
C GLU A 217 -0.15 7.94 -11.16
N ILE A 218 0.78 7.86 -12.14
CA ILE A 218 1.29 8.97 -12.95
C ILE A 218 1.06 8.69 -14.43
N GLU A 219 1.82 7.75 -15.02
CA GLU A 219 1.77 7.35 -16.42
C GLU A 219 2.57 6.05 -16.63
N ASP A 220 2.10 5.16 -17.51
CA ASP A 220 2.71 3.87 -17.87
C ASP A 220 4.24 3.93 -17.97
N ASN A 221 4.92 3.07 -17.23
CA ASN A 221 6.37 2.96 -17.10
C ASN A 221 7.09 4.26 -16.65
N TRP A 222 6.48 5.09 -15.81
CA TRP A 222 7.08 6.32 -15.32
C TRP A 222 8.36 6.09 -14.49
N PRO A 223 9.47 6.81 -14.70
CA PRO A 223 9.82 7.74 -15.81
C PRO A 223 10.57 7.06 -16.96
N ALA A 224 10.35 5.76 -17.21
CA ALA A 224 11.11 4.95 -18.14
C ALA A 224 11.16 5.55 -19.57
N ASN A 225 12.34 5.46 -20.19
CA ASN A 225 12.58 5.77 -21.61
C ASN A 225 12.18 7.19 -22.07
N LYS A 226 12.01 8.14 -21.15
CA LYS A 226 11.61 9.51 -21.49
C LYS A 226 12.79 10.44 -21.46
N SER A 227 13.06 11.12 -22.58
CA SER A 227 14.05 12.19 -22.68
C SER A 227 13.63 13.46 -21.93
N LYS A 228 12.33 13.61 -21.67
CA LYS A 228 11.74 14.67 -20.85
C LYS A 228 10.56 14.09 -20.08
N THR A 229 10.60 14.21 -18.77
CA THR A 229 9.47 13.95 -17.89
C THR A 229 8.41 15.05 -18.07
N ASP A 230 7.15 14.68 -17.99
CA ASP A 230 6.06 15.64 -17.99
C ASP A 230 5.86 16.21 -16.57
N ASP A 231 6.56 17.30 -16.29
CA ASP A 231 6.51 17.94 -14.96
C ASP A 231 5.10 18.39 -14.55
N TYR A 232 4.26 18.73 -15.50
CA TYR A 232 2.89 19.15 -15.22
C TYR A 232 2.05 17.97 -14.76
N LEU A 233 2.08 16.87 -15.50
CA LEU A 233 1.40 15.62 -15.14
C LEU A 233 1.92 15.10 -13.78
N TYR A 234 3.24 15.03 -13.62
CA TYR A 234 3.87 14.56 -12.40
C TYR A 234 3.40 15.34 -11.17
N LYS A 235 3.44 16.68 -11.20
CA LYS A 235 2.99 17.52 -10.07
C LYS A 235 1.53 17.28 -9.71
N ASN A 236 0.67 17.16 -10.71
CA ASN A 236 -0.76 16.91 -10.48
C ASN A 236 -1.02 15.50 -9.92
N ALA A 237 -0.34 14.50 -10.47
CA ALA A 237 -0.47 13.11 -10.04
C ALA A 237 0.05 12.90 -8.62
N ILE A 238 1.24 13.41 -8.32
CA ILE A 238 1.84 13.32 -6.98
C ILE A 238 0.98 14.06 -5.94
N ALA A 239 0.48 15.24 -6.24
CA ALA A 239 -0.38 15.96 -5.31
C ALA A 239 -1.67 15.18 -4.99
N ALA A 240 -2.23 14.46 -5.96
CA ALA A 240 -3.40 13.61 -5.74
C ALA A 240 -3.03 12.33 -4.96
N TYR A 241 -1.89 11.69 -5.27
CA TYR A 241 -1.35 10.56 -4.52
C TYR A 241 -1.12 10.91 -3.04
N GLU A 242 -0.49 12.07 -2.77
CA GLU A 242 -0.28 12.57 -1.40
C GLU A 242 -1.57 12.66 -0.61
N LEU A 243 -2.64 13.14 -1.24
CA LEU A 243 -3.94 13.27 -0.56
C LEU A 243 -4.60 11.94 -0.27
N TYR A 244 -4.63 11.03 -1.25
CA TYR A 244 -5.48 9.85 -1.19
C TYR A 244 -4.76 8.57 -0.74
N GLN A 245 -3.45 8.48 -0.93
CA GLN A 245 -2.68 7.30 -0.56
C GLN A 245 -1.66 7.58 0.55
N ALA A 246 -0.81 8.61 0.41
CA ALA A 246 0.25 8.87 1.37
C ALA A 246 -0.24 9.49 2.68
N SER A 247 -1.31 10.31 2.68
CA SER A 247 -1.74 11.13 3.83
C SER A 247 -1.99 10.34 5.12
N HIS A 248 -2.45 9.11 5.00
CA HIS A 248 -2.75 8.25 6.16
C HIS A 248 -1.68 7.19 6.43
N SER A 249 -0.55 7.24 5.68
CA SER A 249 0.61 6.36 5.85
C SER A 249 1.59 6.86 6.92
N PRO A 250 2.57 6.06 7.37
CA PRO A 250 3.63 6.50 8.27
C PRO A 250 4.58 7.54 7.68
N ALA A 251 4.55 7.79 6.36
CA ALA A 251 5.36 8.82 5.72
C ALA A 251 5.09 10.23 6.30
N HIS A 252 3.88 10.48 6.75
CA HIS A 252 3.54 11.69 7.51
C HIS A 252 3.79 11.46 9.01
N GLU A 253 4.50 12.39 9.64
CA GLU A 253 4.80 12.29 11.07
C GLU A 253 3.56 12.56 11.95
N LEU A 254 3.51 11.88 13.10
CA LEU A 254 2.62 12.24 14.20
C LEU A 254 3.30 13.32 15.04
N LEU A 255 2.70 14.49 15.08
CA LEU A 255 3.23 15.63 15.84
C LEU A 255 2.98 15.48 17.34
N SER A 256 3.71 16.24 18.14
CA SER A 256 3.58 16.23 19.61
C SER A 256 2.21 16.68 20.13
N ASP A 257 1.44 17.40 19.33
CA ASP A 257 0.05 17.80 19.61
C ASP A 257 -0.98 16.72 19.22
N GLY A 258 -0.51 15.57 18.74
CA GLY A 258 -1.35 14.45 18.32
C GLY A 258 -1.94 14.59 16.91
N GLN A 259 -1.59 15.63 16.16
CA GLN A 259 -2.02 15.80 14.76
C GLN A 259 -1.03 15.16 13.79
N ILE A 260 -1.48 14.93 12.55
CA ILE A 260 -0.64 14.43 11.48
C ILE A 260 0.01 15.61 10.75
N SER A 261 1.33 15.57 10.57
CA SER A 261 2.06 16.56 9.78
C SER A 261 1.50 16.61 8.36
N ARG A 262 1.29 17.82 7.85
CA ARG A 262 0.89 18.03 6.45
C ARG A 262 2.10 18.12 5.50
N LYS A 263 3.30 18.18 6.05
CA LYS A 263 4.54 18.17 5.28
C LYS A 263 4.98 16.73 5.06
N LEU A 264 5.19 16.38 3.82
CA LEU A 264 5.79 15.12 3.41
C LEU A 264 7.22 15.40 2.94
N GLU A 265 8.19 14.72 3.53
CA GLU A 265 9.60 14.89 3.16
C GLU A 265 10.06 13.79 2.19
N GLN A 266 9.44 12.60 2.31
CA GLN A 266 9.75 11.42 1.52
C GLN A 266 8.51 10.54 1.37
N TYR A 267 8.48 9.69 0.33
CA TYR A 267 7.37 8.76 0.09
C TYR A 267 7.63 7.36 0.62
N TRP A 268 8.88 6.99 0.89
CA TRP A 268 9.20 5.74 1.56
C TRP A 268 9.01 5.85 3.07
N TYR A 269 8.66 4.74 3.70
CA TYR A 269 8.39 4.70 5.14
C TYR A 269 8.60 3.31 5.72
N GLN A 270 8.60 3.24 7.05
CA GLN A 270 8.71 2.01 7.81
C GLN A 270 7.54 1.89 8.78
N PHE A 271 7.16 0.65 9.08
CA PHE A 271 6.27 0.36 10.19
C PHE A 271 6.53 -1.04 10.74
N ALA A 272 6.14 -1.26 12.00
CA ALA A 272 6.29 -2.53 12.69
C ALA A 272 4.92 -3.09 13.10
N ASN A 273 4.83 -4.40 13.19
CA ASN A 273 3.71 -5.11 13.77
C ASN A 273 4.24 -6.30 14.58
N GLY A 274 4.53 -6.07 15.88
CA GLY A 274 5.24 -7.01 16.72
C GLY A 274 6.69 -7.19 16.29
N ASP A 275 7.10 -8.41 16.01
CA ASP A 275 8.44 -8.78 15.55
C ASP A 275 8.57 -8.84 14.01
N ILE A 276 7.62 -8.27 13.31
CA ILE A 276 7.58 -8.15 11.85
C ILE A 276 7.71 -6.68 11.49
N GLU A 277 8.70 -6.34 10.69
CA GLU A 277 8.88 -4.98 10.21
C GLU A 277 8.79 -4.91 8.68
N TRP A 278 8.31 -3.76 8.23
CA TRP A 278 8.09 -3.44 6.83
C TRP A 278 8.85 -2.17 6.46
N PHE A 279 9.64 -2.25 5.41
CA PHE A 279 10.22 -1.10 4.73
C PHE A 279 9.51 -0.95 3.39
N VAL A 280 8.73 0.11 3.24
CA VAL A 280 7.98 0.42 2.01
C VAL A 280 8.79 1.45 1.23
N THR A 281 9.28 1.06 0.06
CA THR A 281 10.16 1.89 -0.76
C THR A 281 9.37 2.87 -1.63
N ASP A 282 10.05 3.92 -2.08
CA ASP A 282 9.63 4.75 -3.22
C ASP A 282 10.53 4.41 -4.40
N SER A 283 10.03 3.63 -5.33
CA SER A 283 10.77 3.18 -6.51
C SER A 283 10.50 4.02 -7.76
N ARG A 284 9.79 5.15 -7.63
CA ARG A 284 9.38 5.97 -8.79
C ARG A 284 9.85 7.42 -8.73
N THR A 285 9.65 8.14 -7.62
CA THR A 285 9.80 9.60 -7.61
C THR A 285 11.26 10.06 -7.72
N ARG A 286 12.22 9.23 -7.24
CA ARG A 286 13.65 9.52 -7.24
C ARG A 286 14.46 8.63 -8.19
N ARG A 287 13.76 7.82 -9.02
CA ARG A 287 14.39 6.97 -10.02
C ARG A 287 15.18 7.81 -11.02
N ASN A 288 16.42 7.39 -11.29
CA ASN A 288 17.30 8.01 -12.28
C ASN A 288 17.75 6.98 -13.33
N LEU A 289 17.49 7.27 -14.59
CA LEU A 289 17.81 6.39 -15.73
C LEU A 289 19.07 6.81 -16.49
N SER A 290 19.76 7.88 -16.07
CA SER A 290 21.00 8.30 -16.72
C SER A 290 22.09 7.22 -16.57
N ALA A 291 22.94 7.08 -17.58
CA ALA A 291 24.00 6.07 -17.57
C ALA A 291 25.01 6.29 -16.43
N ASP A 292 25.28 7.56 -16.09
CA ASP A 292 26.30 7.93 -15.10
C ASP A 292 25.81 7.79 -13.64
N ASP A 293 24.49 7.75 -13.42
CA ASP A 293 23.90 7.69 -12.08
C ASP A 293 22.60 6.89 -12.09
N ARG A 294 22.67 5.65 -12.60
CA ARG A 294 21.50 4.80 -12.76
C ARG A 294 21.08 4.17 -11.44
N ARG A 295 19.91 4.57 -10.94
CA ARG A 295 19.38 4.12 -9.65
C ARG A 295 17.86 4.09 -9.63
N ILE A 296 17.28 3.16 -8.87
CA ILE A 296 15.85 3.06 -8.62
C ILE A 296 15.46 3.73 -7.30
N LEU A 297 16.32 3.63 -6.29
CA LEU A 297 16.23 4.35 -5.01
C LEU A 297 17.31 5.43 -4.99
N ASP A 298 17.00 6.59 -4.45
CA ASP A 298 18.05 7.58 -4.20
C ASP A 298 19.00 7.13 -3.09
N GLU A 299 20.09 7.86 -2.93
CA GLU A 299 21.13 7.49 -1.98
C GLU A 299 20.65 7.48 -0.54
N GLU A 300 19.82 8.46 -0.17
CA GLU A 300 19.25 8.57 1.18
C GLU A 300 18.39 7.36 1.52
N GLN A 301 17.51 6.97 0.61
CA GLN A 301 16.64 5.80 0.80
C GLN A 301 17.43 4.49 0.81
N GLU A 302 18.41 4.32 -0.12
CA GLU A 302 19.27 3.12 -0.14
C GLU A 302 20.05 2.97 1.17
N GLN A 303 20.64 4.07 1.69
CA GLN A 303 21.33 4.06 2.97
C GLN A 303 20.38 3.75 4.14
N ALA A 304 19.19 4.34 4.15
CA ALA A 304 18.17 4.07 5.18
C ALA A 304 17.72 2.60 5.15
N LEU A 305 17.50 2.02 3.96
CA LEU A 305 17.15 0.61 3.79
C LEU A 305 18.26 -0.31 4.28
N CYS A 306 19.51 -0.06 3.87
CA CYS A 306 20.66 -0.85 4.32
C CYS A 306 20.85 -0.76 5.84
N LYS A 307 20.76 0.44 6.41
CA LYS A 307 20.85 0.66 7.85
C LYS A 307 19.75 -0.09 8.60
N TRP A 308 18.53 -0.02 8.12
CA TRP A 308 17.40 -0.75 8.71
C TRP A 308 17.61 -2.27 8.61
N LEU A 309 18.00 -2.80 7.46
CA LEU A 309 18.29 -4.22 7.28
C LEU A 309 19.32 -4.72 8.31
N ILE A 310 20.39 -3.96 8.54
CA ILE A 310 21.49 -4.33 9.44
C ILE A 310 21.06 -4.25 10.92
N HIS A 311 20.31 -3.21 11.30
CA HIS A 311 20.07 -2.90 12.71
C HIS A 311 18.69 -3.28 13.22
N SER A 312 17.73 -3.61 12.34
CA SER A 312 16.39 -4.02 12.75
C SER A 312 16.44 -5.31 13.58
N PRO A 313 15.85 -5.31 14.79
CA PRO A 313 15.73 -6.51 15.60
C PRO A 313 14.60 -7.44 15.13
N ALA A 314 13.87 -7.07 14.10
CA ALA A 314 12.72 -7.82 13.62
C ALA A 314 13.13 -9.23 13.18
N ARG A 315 12.33 -10.21 13.57
CA ARG A 315 12.48 -11.60 13.14
C ARG A 315 12.20 -11.75 11.64
N VAL A 316 11.22 -11.03 11.13
CA VAL A 316 10.87 -11.01 9.70
C VAL A 316 10.93 -9.58 9.16
N LYS A 317 11.60 -9.42 8.03
CA LYS A 317 11.84 -8.15 7.36
C LYS A 317 11.23 -8.18 5.97
N PHE A 318 10.13 -7.45 5.77
CA PHE A 318 9.53 -7.26 4.46
C PHE A 318 10.03 -5.96 3.82
N VAL A 319 10.59 -6.08 2.61
CA VAL A 319 10.94 -4.94 1.76
C VAL A 319 9.89 -4.86 0.66
N VAL A 320 9.04 -3.85 0.71
CA VAL A 320 7.99 -3.62 -0.29
C VAL A 320 8.52 -2.72 -1.38
N THR A 321 8.46 -3.17 -2.62
CA THR A 321 8.83 -2.40 -3.80
C THR A 321 7.72 -2.55 -4.84
N SER A 322 7.34 -1.47 -5.54
CA SER A 322 6.24 -1.55 -6.50
C SER A 322 6.59 -2.51 -7.63
N VAL A 323 7.78 -2.39 -8.19
CA VAL A 323 8.30 -3.24 -9.27
C VAL A 323 9.04 -4.46 -8.73
N MET A 324 9.00 -5.54 -9.49
CA MET A 324 9.56 -6.84 -9.08
C MET A 324 11.08 -6.80 -8.87
N PHE A 325 11.53 -7.29 -7.69
CA PHE A 325 12.96 -7.36 -7.37
C PHE A 325 13.67 -8.51 -8.11
N TYR A 326 13.09 -9.69 -8.14
CA TYR A 326 13.44 -10.86 -8.96
C TYR A 326 12.25 -11.84 -8.99
N PRO A 327 12.18 -12.80 -9.94
CA PRO A 327 13.07 -13.08 -11.07
C PRO A 327 12.96 -12.02 -12.18
N ASP A 328 13.98 -11.95 -13.04
CA ASP A 328 13.99 -10.98 -14.14
C ASP A 328 13.01 -11.38 -15.27
N ARG A 329 12.32 -10.43 -15.88
CA ARG A 329 11.51 -10.64 -17.09
C ARG A 329 12.43 -10.72 -18.34
N LYS A 330 12.03 -11.51 -19.33
CA LYS A 330 12.74 -11.62 -20.63
C LYS A 330 12.62 -10.33 -21.44
N THR A 331 11.41 -9.79 -21.50
CA THR A 331 11.14 -8.52 -22.15
C THR A 331 11.25 -7.42 -21.13
N LEU A 332 12.10 -6.43 -21.40
CA LEU A 332 12.11 -5.30 -20.56
C LEU A 332 12.73 -4.07 -21.10
N GLY A 333 12.03 -2.99 -20.80
CA GLY A 333 12.56 -1.68 -20.68
C GLY A 333 13.27 -1.44 -19.31
N ASP A 334 13.39 -0.19 -18.95
CA ASP A 334 14.06 0.30 -17.74
C ASP A 334 13.16 0.28 -16.49
N ASP A 335 12.08 -0.53 -16.51
CA ASP A 335 11.03 -0.41 -15.51
C ASP A 335 11.31 -1.17 -14.20
N ALA A 336 11.89 -2.37 -14.26
CA ALA A 336 12.11 -3.22 -13.09
C ALA A 336 13.55 -3.14 -12.55
N TRP A 337 13.80 -3.74 -11.38
CA TRP A 337 15.12 -3.85 -10.74
C TRP A 337 16.22 -4.47 -11.64
N LYS A 338 15.84 -5.23 -12.65
CA LYS A 338 16.77 -5.73 -13.69
C LYS A 338 17.56 -4.60 -14.34
N ALA A 339 16.97 -3.44 -14.49
CA ALA A 339 17.62 -2.27 -15.09
C ALA A 339 18.64 -1.58 -14.14
N PHE A 340 18.67 -1.97 -12.87
CA PHE A 340 19.52 -1.38 -11.83
C PHE A 340 20.39 -2.46 -11.13
N PRO A 341 21.18 -3.23 -11.91
CA PRO A 341 21.85 -4.43 -11.40
C PRO A 341 22.87 -4.11 -10.30
N GLU A 342 23.54 -2.97 -10.36
CA GLU A 342 24.55 -2.59 -9.37
C GLU A 342 23.92 -2.28 -8.01
N GLN A 343 22.82 -1.50 -8.01
CA GLN A 343 22.10 -1.17 -6.77
C GLN A 343 21.47 -2.44 -6.17
N ARG A 344 20.86 -3.30 -7.01
CA ARG A 344 20.31 -4.58 -6.58
C ARG A 344 21.40 -5.46 -5.95
N LEU A 345 22.59 -5.53 -6.57
CA LEU A 345 23.71 -6.30 -6.05
C LEU A 345 24.22 -5.76 -4.70
N ARG A 346 24.32 -4.44 -4.53
CA ARG A 346 24.69 -3.84 -3.23
C ARG A 346 23.75 -4.26 -2.11
N LEU A 347 22.43 -4.28 -2.35
CA LEU A 347 21.45 -4.73 -1.36
C LEU A 347 21.64 -6.23 -1.03
N LEU A 348 21.83 -7.07 -2.04
CA LEU A 348 22.06 -8.50 -1.84
C LEU A 348 23.36 -8.77 -1.07
N GLU A 349 24.44 -8.07 -1.40
CA GLU A 349 25.73 -8.18 -0.68
C GLU A 349 25.59 -7.66 0.77
N THR A 350 24.81 -6.62 1.02
CA THR A 350 24.50 -6.15 2.38
C THR A 350 23.81 -7.25 3.18
N ILE A 351 22.78 -7.88 2.63
CA ILE A 351 22.06 -8.97 3.30
C ILE A 351 23.00 -10.15 3.57
N ARG A 352 23.80 -10.54 2.58
CA ARG A 352 24.72 -11.69 2.68
C ARG A 352 25.84 -11.45 3.69
N THR A 353 26.57 -10.34 3.56
CA THR A 353 27.76 -10.05 4.39
C THR A 353 27.42 -9.82 5.85
N HIS A 354 26.26 -9.25 6.13
CA HIS A 354 25.77 -9.07 7.52
C HIS A 354 24.94 -10.27 8.03
N ARG A 355 24.81 -11.34 7.21
CA ARG A 355 24.06 -12.56 7.57
C ARG A 355 22.62 -12.28 8.01
N ILE A 356 21.95 -11.35 7.33
CA ILE A 356 20.59 -10.94 7.66
C ILE A 356 19.64 -12.04 7.23
N LYS A 357 18.81 -12.53 8.15
CA LYS A 357 17.86 -13.62 7.92
C LYS A 357 16.44 -13.08 7.69
N ASN A 358 15.62 -13.95 7.10
CA ASN A 358 14.18 -13.73 6.91
C ASN A 358 13.87 -12.41 6.20
N VAL A 359 14.61 -12.10 5.14
CA VAL A 359 14.35 -10.95 4.26
C VAL A 359 13.46 -11.40 3.11
N ILE A 360 12.32 -10.76 2.97
CA ILE A 360 11.32 -11.04 1.95
C ILE A 360 11.03 -9.78 1.16
N PHE A 361 11.25 -9.80 -0.15
CA PHE A 361 10.80 -8.75 -1.06
C PHE A 361 9.35 -8.99 -1.47
N VAL A 362 8.53 -7.96 -1.38
CA VAL A 362 7.12 -7.99 -1.76
C VAL A 362 6.87 -6.98 -2.86
N SER A 363 6.23 -7.39 -3.96
CA SER A 363 6.02 -6.52 -5.11
C SER A 363 4.76 -6.84 -5.91
N GLY A 364 4.49 -5.99 -6.89
CA GLY A 364 3.38 -6.07 -7.83
C GLY A 364 3.80 -5.99 -9.30
N ASP A 365 3.15 -5.14 -10.08
CA ASP A 365 3.43 -4.69 -11.45
C ASP A 365 3.27 -5.77 -12.55
N VAL A 366 3.82 -6.94 -12.40
CA VAL A 366 4.07 -7.89 -13.51
C VAL A 366 2.86 -8.64 -14.06
N HIS A 367 1.66 -8.39 -13.54
CA HIS A 367 0.41 -9.07 -13.91
C HIS A 367 0.49 -10.61 -13.86
N GLY A 368 1.11 -11.12 -12.83
CA GLY A 368 1.20 -12.53 -12.49
C GLY A 368 1.79 -12.68 -11.10
N SER A 369 1.28 -13.64 -10.32
CA SER A 369 1.74 -13.83 -8.95
C SER A 369 2.61 -15.06 -8.83
N LEU A 370 3.63 -14.98 -8.01
CA LEU A 370 4.59 -16.05 -7.77
C LEU A 370 5.34 -15.87 -6.46
N THR A 371 5.96 -16.94 -6.00
CA THR A 371 7.05 -16.89 -5.02
C THR A 371 8.33 -17.45 -5.62
N SER A 372 9.45 -16.89 -5.21
CA SER A 372 10.77 -17.36 -5.65
C SER A 372 11.77 -17.25 -4.50
N ARG A 373 12.75 -18.15 -4.50
CA ARG A 373 13.86 -18.21 -3.55
C ARG A 373 15.16 -17.84 -4.25
N LEU A 374 15.98 -17.03 -3.62
CA LEU A 374 17.31 -16.63 -4.05
C LEU A 374 18.35 -17.21 -3.08
N THR A 375 19.33 -17.91 -3.61
CA THR A 375 20.43 -18.54 -2.88
C THR A 375 21.77 -18.08 -3.43
N HIS A 376 22.87 -18.35 -2.71
CA HIS A 376 24.22 -18.01 -3.15
C HIS A 376 25.08 -19.25 -3.28
N SER A 377 25.81 -19.39 -4.40
CA SER A 377 26.52 -20.63 -4.76
C SER A 377 27.66 -21.02 -3.81
N LYS A 378 28.22 -20.09 -3.05
CA LYS A 378 29.31 -20.31 -2.09
C LYS A 378 28.96 -19.93 -0.65
N ASP A 379 27.69 -19.54 -0.38
CA ASP A 379 27.21 -19.20 0.96
C ASP A 379 25.86 -19.91 1.17
N PRO A 380 25.89 -21.14 1.73
CA PRO A 380 24.67 -21.94 1.90
C PRO A 380 23.69 -21.34 2.93
N ASP A 381 24.16 -20.43 3.77
CA ASP A 381 23.33 -19.76 4.77
C ASP A 381 22.61 -18.52 4.21
N PHE A 382 22.94 -18.09 2.99
CA PHE A 382 22.28 -16.98 2.33
C PHE A 382 20.98 -17.44 1.67
N GLU A 383 19.89 -16.85 2.11
CA GLU A 383 18.57 -17.05 1.51
C GLU A 383 17.75 -15.78 1.59
N VAL A 384 17.11 -15.43 0.48
CA VAL A 384 16.14 -14.31 0.35
C VAL A 384 14.94 -14.79 -0.44
N HIS A 385 13.75 -14.33 -0.11
CA HIS A 385 12.54 -14.69 -0.81
C HIS A 385 11.89 -13.47 -1.49
N THR A 386 11.12 -13.74 -2.54
CA THR A 386 10.20 -12.76 -3.10
C THR A 386 8.77 -13.31 -3.12
N ILE A 387 7.81 -12.43 -2.87
CA ILE A 387 6.38 -12.66 -3.00
C ILE A 387 5.84 -11.60 -3.94
N VAL A 388 5.33 -12.02 -5.08
CA VAL A 388 4.69 -11.13 -6.07
C VAL A 388 3.21 -11.39 -6.04
N SER A 389 2.39 -10.32 -5.93
CA SER A 389 0.93 -10.41 -5.95
C SER A 389 0.34 -9.36 -6.88
N SER A 390 -0.02 -9.81 -8.09
CA SER A 390 -0.51 -8.99 -9.21
C SER A 390 -1.25 -9.87 -10.24
N PRO A 391 -2.34 -9.40 -10.86
CA PRO A 391 -3.10 -8.20 -10.55
C PRO A 391 -4.32 -8.49 -9.67
N LEU A 392 -4.79 -7.49 -8.92
CA LEU A 392 -6.11 -7.51 -8.27
C LEU A 392 -7.24 -7.50 -9.31
N CYS A 393 -7.08 -6.71 -10.36
CA CYS A 393 -7.96 -6.67 -11.52
C CYS A 393 -7.19 -6.22 -12.75
N ASN A 394 -7.04 -7.12 -13.72
CA ASN A 394 -6.33 -6.80 -14.96
C ASN A 394 -7.25 -6.15 -15.99
N SER A 395 -6.64 -5.33 -16.85
CA SER A 395 -7.25 -4.91 -18.12
C SER A 395 -7.24 -6.07 -19.12
N LYS A 396 -8.31 -6.18 -19.89
CA LYS A 396 -8.34 -7.13 -21.03
C LYS A 396 -7.29 -6.84 -22.10
N LEU A 397 -6.70 -5.65 -22.07
CA LEU A 397 -5.67 -5.23 -23.03
C LEU A 397 -4.27 -5.71 -22.64
N LEU A 398 -4.06 -6.06 -21.37
CA LEU A 398 -2.75 -6.46 -20.87
C LEU A 398 -2.68 -7.97 -20.64
N PRO A 399 -1.62 -8.65 -21.12
CA PRO A 399 -1.47 -10.08 -20.92
C PRO A 399 -1.08 -10.41 -19.49
N TYR A 400 -1.53 -11.57 -18.99
CA TYR A 400 -1.00 -12.12 -17.76
C TYR A 400 0.41 -12.69 -17.96
N ALA A 401 1.29 -12.50 -16.99
CA ALA A 401 2.58 -13.16 -16.97
C ALA A 401 2.44 -14.68 -16.79
N LYS A 402 3.36 -15.42 -17.37
CA LYS A 402 3.50 -16.88 -17.30
C LYS A 402 4.94 -17.24 -16.92
N ALA A 403 5.22 -18.47 -16.54
CA ALA A 403 6.60 -18.89 -16.23
C ALA A 403 7.57 -18.58 -17.39
N SER A 404 7.11 -18.71 -18.64
CA SER A 404 7.88 -18.36 -19.84
C SER A 404 8.21 -16.87 -19.99
N THR A 405 7.57 -15.99 -19.21
CA THR A 405 7.86 -14.55 -19.18
C THR A 405 9.19 -14.25 -18.49
N PHE A 406 9.62 -15.14 -17.58
CA PHE A 406 10.79 -14.91 -16.71
C PHE A 406 12.03 -15.61 -17.19
N ILE A 407 13.21 -15.08 -16.82
CA ILE A 407 14.52 -15.68 -17.01
C ILE A 407 14.77 -16.57 -15.78
N LEU A 408 14.72 -17.88 -15.96
CA LEU A 408 14.82 -18.85 -14.85
C LEU A 408 16.06 -19.75 -14.92
N ASP A 409 16.77 -19.74 -16.06
CA ASP A 409 17.89 -20.62 -16.40
C ASP A 409 19.26 -19.96 -16.23
N GLN A 410 19.30 -18.73 -15.74
CA GLN A 410 20.52 -17.97 -15.52
C GLN A 410 20.62 -17.46 -14.09
N PRO A 411 21.83 -17.28 -13.55
CA PRO A 411 22.01 -16.57 -12.29
C PRO A 411 21.49 -15.14 -12.39
N LEU A 412 20.89 -14.66 -11.31
CA LEU A 412 20.46 -13.26 -11.18
C LEU A 412 21.65 -12.29 -11.23
N ALA A 413 22.76 -12.69 -10.60
CA ALA A 413 24.04 -11.97 -10.65
C ALA A 413 25.21 -12.95 -10.49
N LYS A 414 26.33 -12.62 -11.12
CA LYS A 414 27.61 -13.33 -10.97
C LYS A 414 28.63 -12.41 -10.35
N THR A 415 29.33 -12.87 -9.33
CA THR A 415 30.39 -12.12 -8.63
C THR A 415 31.63 -13.00 -8.42
N ALA A 416 32.74 -12.39 -8.06
CA ALA A 416 33.96 -13.15 -7.67
C ALA A 416 33.70 -13.97 -6.40
N ALA A 417 32.77 -13.52 -5.53
CA ALA A 417 32.42 -14.26 -4.33
C ALA A 417 31.49 -15.46 -4.58
N GLY A 418 30.83 -15.53 -5.73
CA GLY A 418 29.88 -16.57 -6.11
C GLY A 418 28.70 -16.03 -6.92
N ASP A 419 27.79 -16.92 -7.29
CA ASP A 419 26.62 -16.60 -8.10
C ASP A 419 25.36 -16.51 -7.23
N TYR A 420 24.55 -15.51 -7.46
CA TYR A 420 23.18 -15.44 -6.94
C TYR A 420 22.24 -16.18 -7.87
N ARG A 421 21.61 -17.25 -7.38
CA ARG A 421 20.73 -18.13 -8.16
C ARG A 421 19.35 -18.16 -7.57
N HIS A 422 18.34 -17.99 -8.41
CA HIS A 422 16.95 -18.03 -8.00
C HIS A 422 16.20 -19.21 -8.63
N GLU A 423 15.16 -19.64 -7.95
CA GLU A 423 14.22 -20.65 -8.44
C GLU A 423 12.79 -20.25 -8.03
N LEU A 424 11.81 -20.57 -8.86
CA LEU A 424 10.42 -20.43 -8.49
C LEU A 424 10.07 -21.48 -7.44
N THR A 425 9.42 -21.03 -6.36
CA THR A 425 8.90 -21.91 -5.30
C THR A 425 7.39 -22.12 -5.41
N SER A 426 6.77 -21.47 -6.42
CA SER A 426 5.36 -21.63 -6.78
C SER A 426 5.17 -21.75 -8.28
N GLN A 427 3.97 -22.14 -8.70
CA GLN A 427 3.51 -21.88 -10.06
C GLN A 427 3.20 -20.40 -10.24
N VAL A 428 3.30 -19.90 -11.48
CA VAL A 428 2.87 -18.51 -11.77
C VAL A 428 1.36 -18.47 -11.91
N VAL A 429 0.71 -17.68 -11.07
CA VAL A 429 -0.74 -17.41 -11.14
C VAL A 429 -0.99 -16.39 -12.24
N SER A 430 -1.63 -16.80 -13.32
CA SER A 430 -1.90 -16.00 -14.53
C SER A 430 -3.37 -15.60 -14.64
N GLN A 431 -3.90 -15.00 -13.58
CA GLN A 431 -5.28 -14.50 -13.49
C GLN A 431 -5.41 -13.47 -12.38
N ASP A 432 -6.55 -12.77 -12.28
CA ASP A 432 -6.83 -11.86 -11.16
C ASP A 432 -6.77 -12.62 -9.85
N ASN A 433 -6.00 -12.10 -8.90
CA ASN A 433 -5.73 -12.76 -7.63
C ASN A 433 -5.23 -11.79 -6.56
N PHE A 434 -5.15 -12.27 -5.34
CA PHE A 434 -4.48 -11.61 -4.22
C PHE A 434 -3.73 -12.64 -3.37
N ALA A 435 -2.70 -12.19 -2.66
CA ALA A 435 -1.99 -13.02 -1.69
C ALA A 435 -2.51 -12.75 -0.27
N HIS A 436 -2.78 -13.82 0.47
CA HIS A 436 -3.02 -13.82 1.91
C HIS A 436 -1.81 -14.45 2.59
N LEU A 437 -1.09 -13.65 3.37
CA LEU A 437 0.09 -14.05 4.11
C LEU A 437 -0.30 -14.36 5.56
N VAL A 438 0.15 -15.48 6.09
CA VAL A 438 0.08 -15.78 7.52
C VAL A 438 1.52 -15.99 8.01
N VAL A 439 1.95 -15.16 8.93
CA VAL A 439 3.30 -15.21 9.51
C VAL A 439 3.18 -15.72 10.93
N ASP A 440 3.73 -16.90 11.18
CA ASP A 440 3.87 -17.48 12.51
C ASP A 440 5.35 -17.56 12.95
N ARG A 441 5.68 -18.37 13.93
CA ARG A 441 7.05 -18.49 14.43
C ARG A 441 8.00 -19.19 13.48
N GLU A 442 7.50 -20.11 12.67
CA GLU A 442 8.28 -21.06 11.88
C GLU A 442 8.21 -20.78 10.39
N HIS A 443 7.09 -20.15 9.95
CA HIS A 443 6.80 -20.02 8.52
C HIS A 443 6.14 -18.69 8.17
N ILE A 444 6.27 -18.34 6.90
CA ILE A 444 5.33 -17.46 6.20
C ILE A 444 4.54 -18.35 5.25
N GLN A 445 3.26 -18.53 5.54
CA GLN A 445 2.35 -19.19 4.62
C GLN A 445 1.81 -18.16 3.62
N VAL A 446 2.05 -18.38 2.33
CA VAL A 446 1.56 -17.54 1.23
C VAL A 446 0.41 -18.29 0.54
N ASN A 447 -0.79 -17.77 0.67
CA ASN A 447 -2.00 -18.32 0.05
C ASN A 447 -2.46 -17.39 -1.06
N TYR A 448 -2.37 -17.84 -2.33
CA TYR A 448 -2.97 -17.12 -3.44
C TYR A 448 -4.43 -17.52 -3.60
N HIS A 449 -5.29 -16.52 -3.74
CA HIS A 449 -6.72 -16.68 -3.97
C HIS A 449 -7.12 -15.98 -5.26
N ASP A 450 -8.06 -16.57 -6.00
CA ASP A 450 -8.62 -15.92 -7.17
C ASP A 450 -9.56 -14.76 -6.80
N ARG A 451 -10.07 -14.08 -7.82
CA ARG A 451 -11.00 -12.96 -7.67
C ARG A 451 -12.24 -13.28 -6.84
N ASP A 452 -12.65 -14.54 -6.77
CA ASP A 452 -13.83 -15.01 -6.05
C ASP A 452 -13.49 -15.57 -4.65
N GLY A 453 -12.20 -15.47 -4.25
CA GLY A 453 -11.70 -15.93 -2.97
C GLY A 453 -11.42 -17.43 -2.91
N LYS A 454 -11.45 -18.12 -4.05
CA LYS A 454 -11.13 -19.55 -4.11
C LYS A 454 -9.60 -19.74 -4.00
N PRO A 455 -9.11 -20.62 -3.12
CA PRO A 455 -7.69 -20.93 -3.03
C PRO A 455 -7.13 -21.47 -4.35
N LEU A 456 -5.99 -20.97 -4.77
CA LEU A 456 -5.26 -21.39 -5.97
C LEU A 456 -4.05 -22.22 -5.62
N GLN A 457 -3.22 -21.74 -4.71
CA GLN A 457 -2.05 -22.45 -4.21
C GLN A 457 -1.62 -21.91 -2.84
N THR A 458 -0.94 -22.75 -2.09
CA THR A 458 -0.34 -22.42 -0.80
C THR A 458 1.15 -22.78 -0.81
N ILE A 459 1.99 -21.86 -0.36
CA ILE A 459 3.43 -22.00 -0.26
C ILE A 459 3.84 -21.69 1.17
N ASN A 460 4.73 -22.51 1.75
CA ASN A 460 5.33 -22.26 3.05
C ASN A 460 6.78 -21.84 2.86
N ILE A 461 7.12 -20.66 3.34
CA ILE A 461 8.48 -20.12 3.41
C ILE A 461 8.97 -20.36 4.83
N PRO A 462 9.96 -21.24 5.06
CA PRO A 462 10.50 -21.46 6.40
C PRO A 462 11.22 -20.21 6.90
N LEU A 463 11.16 -19.94 8.18
CA LEU A 463 11.90 -18.87 8.87
C LEU A 463 13.11 -19.47 9.59
N ALA A 464 14.25 -18.76 9.52
CA ALA A 464 15.51 -19.18 10.13
C ALA A 464 15.61 -18.77 11.61
#